data_c02dbe77621793c81adf87345de0c6c7
#
_entry.id   c02dbe77621793c81adf87345de0c6c7
#
_cell.length_a   1.000
_cell.length_b   1.000
_cell.length_c   1.000
_cell.angle_alpha   90.00
_cell.angle_beta   90.00
_cell.angle_gamma   90.00
#
_symmetry.space_group_name_H-M   'P 1'
#
loop_
_entity.id
_entity.type
_entity.pdbx_description
1 polymer ?
#
loop_
_entity_poly.entity_id
_entity_poly.type
_entity_poly.pdbx_seq_one_letter_code
_entity_poly.pdbx_strand_id
1 'polypeptide(L)'
;MWILRFKPVDCKNCYKCVRNCPVKAIRVKNHQAQIMQDACILCEKCTIVCPQHAKAEKNDVPSLKRMIAEGRELVASVNSAYIAKYGAGSFPSLRKALLELGFSDVREGAEGAYLVKREYERLLEEGEKDVMISSICPSVVRLVKIHYPELMDSLLSVLSPMQAHGKYLKEQNRECTLVYISPCISPIAELNEQINDVSYVISFDELDDWLAENQMCIEDEKENVEPRLSRMRALGGGMSRIMKKNPKYSYMNIEGIDNCIRVLNELKEGNIHHCFLELNACDGGCIGGPSFQTSKVCRLQSQLELEKASISDASNIENCKDFDISEEINMNRGIIGRVVEEAYPTEEELHEILVKMGKTSPLKELNCGACGYNTCREKAIAIFQNKAEVSMCMPYMREREASYANKIINAMPGMLVTVNTELN
;
A
#
# COMPACT_ATOMS: atom_id res chain seq x y z
N MET A 1 -2.76 -16.66 -6.80
CA MET A 1 -2.17 -16.73 -5.43
C MET A 1 -2.69 -15.54 -4.62
N TRP A 2 -3.18 -15.74 -3.38
CA TRP A 2 -3.66 -14.64 -2.55
C TRP A 2 -2.47 -13.93 -1.87
N ILE A 3 -2.51 -12.60 -1.81
CA ILE A 3 -1.49 -11.76 -1.12
C ILE A 3 -2.02 -11.33 0.24
N LEU A 4 -3.29 -10.93 0.30
CA LEU A 4 -3.98 -10.48 1.50
C LEU A 4 -5.36 -11.14 1.56
N ARG A 5 -5.74 -11.70 2.73
CA ARG A 5 -7.05 -12.32 2.96
C ARG A 5 -7.63 -11.99 4.32
N PHE A 6 -8.92 -12.25 4.51
CA PHE A 6 -9.54 -12.23 5.83
C PHE A 6 -9.37 -13.58 6.53
N LYS A 7 -9.23 -13.52 7.86
CA LYS A 7 -9.43 -14.65 8.77
C LYS A 7 -10.90 -14.65 9.18
N PRO A 8 -11.74 -15.57 8.70
CA PRO A 8 -13.20 -15.50 8.93
C PRO A 8 -13.59 -15.51 10.40
N VAL A 9 -12.90 -16.31 11.22
CA VAL A 9 -13.16 -16.48 12.66
C VAL A 9 -12.99 -15.17 13.44
N ASP A 10 -12.03 -14.33 13.01
CA ASP A 10 -11.68 -13.09 13.71
C ASP A 10 -12.54 -11.91 13.26
N CYS A 11 -13.18 -11.98 12.09
CA CYS A 11 -13.99 -10.89 11.54
C CYS A 11 -15.34 -10.74 12.29
N LYS A 12 -15.59 -9.56 12.86
CA LYS A 12 -16.84 -9.22 13.57
C LYS A 12 -17.81 -8.37 12.72
N ASN A 13 -17.63 -8.28 11.43
CA ASN A 13 -18.50 -7.55 10.48
C ASN A 13 -18.77 -6.07 10.85
N CYS A 14 -17.77 -5.39 11.43
CA CYS A 14 -17.88 -3.97 11.79
C CYS A 14 -17.77 -3.01 10.59
N TYR A 15 -17.46 -3.51 9.40
CA TYR A 15 -17.30 -2.79 8.13
C TYR A 15 -16.29 -1.64 8.14
N LYS A 16 -15.45 -1.53 9.17
CA LYS A 16 -14.42 -0.47 9.24
C LYS A 16 -13.46 -0.52 8.07
N CYS A 17 -13.09 -1.72 7.62
CA CYS A 17 -12.26 -1.92 6.45
C CYS A 17 -12.94 -1.47 5.14
N VAL A 18 -14.26 -1.69 4.98
CA VAL A 18 -15.03 -1.23 3.80
C VAL A 18 -15.09 0.29 3.77
N ARG A 19 -15.32 0.94 4.94
CA ARG A 19 -15.32 2.42 5.05
C ARG A 19 -13.99 3.02 4.63
N ASN A 20 -12.88 2.41 5.04
CA ASN A 20 -11.54 2.94 4.83
C ASN A 20 -10.86 2.44 3.55
N CYS A 21 -11.51 1.57 2.76
CA CYS A 21 -10.96 1.15 1.48
C CYS A 21 -11.16 2.27 0.44
N PRO A 22 -10.10 2.90 -0.07
CA PRO A 22 -10.21 4.03 -0.97
C PRO A 22 -10.81 3.64 -2.33
N VAL A 23 -10.55 2.42 -2.78
CA VAL A 23 -11.03 1.87 -4.07
C VAL A 23 -12.19 0.88 -3.92
N LYS A 24 -12.79 0.78 -2.72
CA LYS A 24 -13.91 -0.13 -2.43
C LYS A 24 -13.68 -1.60 -2.87
N ALA A 25 -12.43 -2.06 -2.80
CA ALA A 25 -12.03 -3.42 -3.15
C ALA A 25 -12.33 -4.46 -2.05
N ILE A 26 -13.28 -4.20 -1.17
CA ILE A 26 -13.74 -5.14 -0.14
C ILE A 26 -15.23 -5.33 -0.29
N ARG A 27 -15.62 -6.55 -0.67
CA ARG A 27 -17.02 -6.96 -0.71
C ARG A 27 -17.43 -7.65 0.59
N VAL A 28 -18.72 -7.62 0.88
CA VAL A 28 -19.32 -8.40 1.98
C VAL A 28 -20.29 -9.39 1.37
N LYS A 29 -20.08 -10.67 1.66
CA LYS A 29 -20.94 -11.76 1.20
C LYS A 29 -21.11 -12.78 2.31
N ASN A 30 -22.36 -13.21 2.55
CA ASN A 30 -22.73 -14.11 3.65
C ASN A 30 -22.20 -13.61 5.01
N HIS A 31 -22.40 -12.33 5.29
CA HIS A 31 -21.91 -11.66 6.49
C HIS A 31 -20.39 -11.76 6.70
N GLN A 32 -19.58 -11.93 5.64
CA GLN A 32 -18.14 -11.99 5.72
C GLN A 32 -17.50 -11.01 4.73
N ALA A 33 -16.55 -10.21 5.22
CA ALA A 33 -15.76 -9.34 4.38
C ALA A 33 -14.74 -10.17 3.58
N GLN A 34 -14.58 -9.85 2.30
CA GLN A 34 -13.66 -10.52 1.37
C GLN A 34 -12.94 -9.47 0.52
N ILE A 35 -11.64 -9.67 0.28
CA ILE A 35 -10.85 -8.79 -0.58
C ILE A 35 -11.03 -9.23 -2.03
N MET A 36 -11.39 -8.28 -2.89
CA MET A 36 -11.42 -8.46 -4.34
C MET A 36 -10.02 -8.21 -4.88
N GLN A 37 -9.27 -9.28 -5.14
CA GLN A 37 -7.85 -9.21 -5.52
C GLN A 37 -7.62 -8.42 -6.81
N ASP A 38 -8.59 -8.49 -7.73
CA ASP A 38 -8.52 -7.80 -9.02
C ASP A 38 -8.67 -6.28 -8.92
N ALA A 39 -9.37 -5.79 -7.89
CA ALA A 39 -9.58 -4.37 -7.62
C ALA A 39 -8.66 -3.82 -6.51
N CYS A 40 -8.04 -4.69 -5.71
CA CYS A 40 -7.22 -4.31 -4.57
C CYS A 40 -5.89 -3.71 -5.02
N ILE A 41 -5.53 -2.55 -4.47
CA ILE A 41 -4.26 -1.85 -4.73
C ILE A 41 -3.16 -2.17 -3.72
N LEU A 42 -3.41 -3.07 -2.76
CA LEU A 42 -2.46 -3.51 -1.73
C LEU A 42 -1.89 -2.37 -0.84
N CYS A 43 -2.68 -1.33 -0.58
CA CYS A 43 -2.27 -0.21 0.28
C CYS A 43 -2.35 -0.51 1.79
N GLU A 44 -2.81 -1.68 2.20
CA GLU A 44 -2.93 -2.17 3.57
C GLU A 44 -3.75 -1.29 4.54
N LYS A 45 -4.42 -0.24 4.06
CA LYS A 45 -5.27 0.61 4.91
C LYS A 45 -6.31 -0.19 5.71
N CYS A 46 -6.84 -1.27 5.10
CA CYS A 46 -7.78 -2.18 5.74
C CYS A 46 -7.16 -3.04 6.85
N THR A 47 -5.87 -3.34 6.79
CA THR A 47 -5.11 -4.07 7.82
C THR A 47 -4.91 -3.16 9.04
N ILE A 48 -4.40 -1.94 8.81
CA ILE A 48 -4.13 -0.94 9.84
C ILE A 48 -5.40 -0.60 10.65
N VAL A 49 -6.53 -0.37 9.98
CA VAL A 49 -7.77 0.05 10.67
C VAL A 49 -8.56 -1.08 11.31
N CYS A 50 -8.16 -2.34 11.14
CA CYS A 50 -8.91 -3.48 11.64
C CYS A 50 -8.70 -3.70 13.14
N PRO A 51 -9.70 -3.44 14.03
CA PRO A 51 -9.51 -3.58 15.47
C PRO A 51 -9.45 -5.05 15.92
N GLN A 52 -9.74 -5.99 15.01
CA GLN A 52 -9.76 -7.43 15.29
C GLN A 52 -8.54 -8.14 14.69
N HIS A 53 -7.63 -7.40 14.02
CA HIS A 53 -6.51 -7.98 13.29
C HIS A 53 -6.90 -9.17 12.39
N ALA A 54 -8.12 -9.10 11.82
CA ALA A 54 -8.74 -10.17 11.05
C ALA A 54 -8.21 -10.27 9.61
N LYS A 55 -6.99 -9.81 9.35
CA LYS A 55 -6.30 -9.96 8.07
C LYS A 55 -5.11 -10.90 8.24
N ALA A 56 -4.84 -11.66 7.18
CA ALA A 56 -3.62 -12.44 7.05
C ALA A 56 -2.94 -12.05 5.75
N GLU A 57 -1.68 -11.76 5.85
CA GLU A 57 -0.77 -11.53 4.75
C GLU A 57 -0.06 -12.86 4.39
N LYS A 58 0.46 -12.92 3.18
CA LYS A 58 1.33 -14.03 2.80
C LYS A 58 2.61 -13.91 3.63
N ASN A 59 3.04 -14.98 4.26
CA ASN A 59 4.30 -15.05 5.01
C ASN A 59 5.24 -16.05 4.33
N ASP A 60 6.36 -15.57 3.82
CA ASP A 60 7.35 -16.37 3.11
C ASP A 60 8.56 -16.77 4.00
N VAL A 61 8.69 -16.28 5.22
CA VAL A 61 9.81 -16.59 6.14
C VAL A 61 10.02 -18.10 6.34
N PRO A 62 8.97 -18.95 6.52
CA PRO A 62 9.17 -20.39 6.63
C PRO A 62 9.81 -21.02 5.37
N SER A 63 9.52 -20.46 4.19
CA SER A 63 10.13 -20.92 2.94
C SER A 63 11.60 -20.52 2.85
N LEU A 64 11.91 -19.28 3.27
CA LEU A 64 13.28 -18.79 3.31
C LEU A 64 14.15 -19.60 4.28
N LYS A 65 13.65 -19.89 5.50
CA LYS A 65 14.33 -20.73 6.49
C LYS A 65 14.68 -22.12 5.92
N ARG A 66 13.73 -22.74 5.20
CA ARG A 66 13.96 -24.02 4.53
C ARG A 66 15.04 -23.93 3.45
N MET A 67 15.00 -22.89 2.59
CA MET A 67 15.98 -22.69 1.53
C MET A 67 17.39 -22.47 2.08
N ILE A 68 17.53 -21.72 3.19
CA ILE A 68 18.80 -21.56 3.91
C ILE A 68 19.30 -22.91 4.41
N ALA A 69 18.43 -23.71 5.02
CA ALA A 69 18.79 -25.04 5.50
C ALA A 69 19.20 -26.02 4.36
N GLU A 70 18.67 -25.78 3.14
CA GLU A 70 19.05 -26.51 1.90
C GLU A 70 20.35 -25.99 1.28
N GLY A 71 21.00 -24.97 1.88
CA GLY A 71 22.25 -24.39 1.39
C GLY A 71 22.10 -23.49 0.16
N ARG A 72 20.91 -22.92 -0.09
CA ARG A 72 20.69 -22.01 -1.21
C ARG A 72 21.22 -20.61 -0.89
N GLU A 73 21.77 -19.96 -1.90
CA GLU A 73 22.25 -18.58 -1.77
C GLU A 73 21.08 -17.59 -1.81
N LEU A 74 20.86 -16.91 -0.68
CA LEU A 74 19.86 -15.84 -0.54
C LEU A 74 20.54 -14.50 -0.43
N VAL A 75 20.16 -13.53 -1.25
CA VAL A 75 20.63 -12.14 -1.17
C VAL A 75 19.48 -11.25 -0.76
N ALA A 76 19.67 -10.48 0.31
CA ALA A 76 18.68 -9.54 0.79
C ALA A 76 18.87 -8.15 0.18
N SER A 77 17.79 -7.58 -0.35
CA SER A 77 17.66 -6.18 -0.73
C SER A 77 16.80 -5.46 0.29
N VAL A 78 17.36 -4.51 1.04
CA VAL A 78 16.67 -3.87 2.17
C VAL A 78 16.19 -2.48 1.78
N ASN A 79 14.87 -2.22 1.91
CA ASN A 79 14.31 -0.89 1.66
C ASN A 79 14.88 0.12 2.66
N SER A 80 15.24 1.34 2.20
CA SER A 80 15.84 2.40 3.01
C SER A 80 14.99 2.84 4.21
N ALA A 81 13.73 2.45 4.26
CA ALA A 81 12.88 2.67 5.44
C ALA A 81 13.40 1.94 6.72
N TYR A 82 14.38 1.01 6.59
CA TYR A 82 15.07 0.42 7.75
C TYR A 82 15.63 1.49 8.70
N ILE A 83 16.05 2.63 8.15
CA ILE A 83 16.58 3.77 8.90
C ILE A 83 15.55 4.31 9.90
N ALA A 84 14.29 4.41 9.47
CA ALA A 84 13.20 4.85 10.34
C ALA A 84 12.90 3.86 11.49
N LYS A 85 13.25 2.60 11.31
CA LYS A 85 12.97 1.52 12.27
C LYS A 85 14.13 1.28 13.24
N TYR A 86 15.33 1.30 12.72
CA TYR A 86 16.52 0.87 13.46
C TYR A 86 17.56 1.99 13.68
N GLY A 87 17.41 3.13 13.00
CA GLY A 87 18.33 4.27 13.11
C GLY A 87 19.26 4.46 11.91
N ALA A 88 19.87 5.63 11.83
CA ALA A 88 20.70 6.04 10.68
C ALA A 88 21.97 5.18 10.50
N GLY A 89 22.59 4.74 11.59
CA GLY A 89 23.81 3.93 11.61
C GLY A 89 23.57 2.42 11.71
N SER A 90 22.34 1.95 11.52
CA SER A 90 21.98 0.56 11.81
C SER A 90 22.32 -0.45 10.70
N PHE A 91 22.67 -0.01 9.49
CA PHE A 91 22.87 -0.94 8.38
C PHE A 91 23.97 -1.99 8.60
N PRO A 92 25.15 -1.67 9.19
CA PRO A 92 26.18 -2.68 9.48
C PRO A 92 25.67 -3.78 10.41
N SER A 93 24.96 -3.40 11.47
CA SER A 93 24.36 -4.34 12.44
C SER A 93 23.26 -5.18 11.79
N LEU A 94 22.37 -4.55 10.98
CA LEU A 94 21.33 -5.25 10.23
C LEU A 94 21.92 -6.24 9.22
N ARG A 95 22.98 -5.84 8.51
CA ARG A 95 23.70 -6.70 7.58
C ARG A 95 24.28 -7.91 8.30
N LYS A 96 24.95 -7.69 9.44
CA LYS A 96 25.51 -8.76 10.26
C LYS A 96 24.44 -9.75 10.69
N ALA A 97 23.33 -9.25 11.25
CA ALA A 97 22.23 -10.10 11.70
C ALA A 97 21.63 -10.95 10.56
N LEU A 98 21.42 -10.37 9.39
CA LEU A 98 20.91 -11.11 8.24
C LEU A 98 21.89 -12.18 7.72
N LEU A 99 23.20 -11.90 7.75
CA LEU A 99 24.22 -12.90 7.43
C LEU A 99 24.23 -14.05 8.46
N GLU A 100 24.06 -13.75 9.74
CA GLU A 100 23.93 -14.75 10.81
C GLU A 100 22.63 -15.57 10.67
N LEU A 101 21.54 -15.00 10.13
CA LEU A 101 20.32 -15.75 9.77
C LEU A 101 20.53 -16.67 8.56
N GLY A 102 21.63 -16.55 7.82
CA GLY A 102 21.99 -17.42 6.71
C GLY A 102 21.85 -16.81 5.32
N PHE A 103 21.65 -15.51 5.20
CA PHE A 103 21.76 -14.82 3.91
C PHE A 103 23.23 -14.82 3.46
N SER A 104 23.47 -14.94 2.16
CA SER A 104 24.83 -14.92 1.59
C SER A 104 25.36 -13.49 1.37
N ASP A 105 24.47 -12.54 1.10
CA ASP A 105 24.79 -11.11 1.03
C ASP A 105 23.56 -10.25 1.38
N VAL A 106 23.82 -8.98 1.75
CA VAL A 106 22.81 -8.00 2.13
C VAL A 106 23.18 -6.65 1.53
N ARG A 107 22.27 -6.10 0.72
CA ARG A 107 22.47 -4.86 -0.02
C ARG A 107 21.37 -3.85 0.27
N GLU A 108 21.68 -2.56 0.14
CA GLU A 108 20.70 -1.49 0.30
C GLU A 108 19.82 -1.35 -0.95
N GLY A 109 18.51 -1.43 -0.81
CA GLY A 109 17.56 -1.15 -1.91
C GLY A 109 17.64 0.29 -2.46
N ALA A 110 18.40 1.17 -1.79
CA ALA A 110 18.72 2.50 -2.28
C ALA A 110 19.57 2.47 -3.57
N GLU A 111 20.32 1.40 -3.83
CA GLU A 111 21.02 1.20 -5.12
C GLU A 111 20.01 1.13 -6.27
N GLY A 112 18.89 0.42 -6.09
CA GLY A 112 17.82 0.41 -7.07
C GLY A 112 17.11 1.76 -7.21
N ALA A 113 16.99 2.54 -6.12
CA ALA A 113 16.46 3.89 -6.19
C ALA A 113 17.36 4.84 -6.97
N TYR A 114 18.67 4.68 -6.87
CA TYR A 114 19.66 5.40 -7.68
C TYR A 114 19.48 5.13 -9.19
N LEU A 115 19.29 3.88 -9.56
CA LEU A 115 19.05 3.51 -10.97
C LEU A 115 17.76 4.13 -11.51
N VAL A 116 16.69 4.08 -10.72
CA VAL A 116 15.38 4.70 -11.07
C VAL A 116 15.50 6.22 -11.19
N LYS A 117 16.26 6.87 -10.30
CA LYS A 117 16.55 8.31 -10.36
C LYS A 117 17.20 8.69 -11.70
N ARG A 118 18.25 7.98 -12.10
CA ARG A 118 18.95 8.22 -13.38
C ARG A 118 18.00 8.11 -14.57
N GLU A 119 17.14 7.10 -14.57
CA GLU A 119 16.18 6.89 -15.66
C GLU A 119 15.11 7.97 -15.69
N TYR A 120 14.62 8.42 -14.55
CA TYR A 120 13.66 9.55 -14.51
C TYR A 120 14.30 10.86 -14.99
N GLU A 121 15.55 11.14 -14.61
CA GLU A 121 16.30 12.30 -15.09
C GLU A 121 16.45 12.26 -16.61
N ARG A 122 16.78 11.09 -17.18
CA ARG A 122 16.87 10.89 -18.63
C ARG A 122 15.55 11.17 -19.35
N LEU A 123 14.43 10.59 -18.86
CA LEU A 123 13.10 10.79 -19.45
C LEU A 123 12.60 12.24 -19.33
N LEU A 124 12.96 12.92 -18.24
CA LEU A 124 12.64 14.34 -18.06
C LEU A 124 13.47 15.23 -19.00
N GLU A 125 14.73 14.86 -19.31
CA GLU A 125 15.56 15.57 -20.29
C GLU A 125 15.00 15.39 -21.72
N GLU A 126 14.52 14.22 -22.09
CA GLU A 126 13.84 13.95 -23.36
C GLU A 126 12.57 14.80 -23.53
N GLY A 127 11.81 14.99 -22.46
CA GLY A 127 10.70 15.92 -22.41
C GLY A 127 9.53 15.58 -23.33
N GLU A 128 9.31 14.31 -23.61
CA GLU A 128 8.29 13.84 -24.55
C GLU A 128 6.85 13.91 -23.98
N LYS A 129 6.69 13.87 -22.68
CA LYS A 129 5.38 13.82 -22.02
C LYS A 129 5.06 15.13 -21.31
N ASP A 130 3.82 15.56 -21.38
CA ASP A 130 3.32 16.74 -20.65
C ASP A 130 3.24 16.49 -19.14
N VAL A 131 2.70 15.34 -18.75
CA VAL A 131 2.60 14.90 -17.35
C VAL A 131 3.31 13.57 -17.18
N MET A 132 4.14 13.49 -16.16
CA MET A 132 4.87 12.27 -15.77
C MET A 132 4.51 11.84 -14.37
N ILE A 133 3.89 10.67 -14.21
CA ILE A 133 3.58 10.05 -12.92
C ILE A 133 4.67 9.03 -12.61
N SER A 134 5.31 9.15 -11.43
CA SER A 134 6.34 8.21 -10.99
C SER A 134 5.79 6.80 -10.76
N SER A 135 6.56 5.78 -11.11
CA SER A 135 6.24 4.35 -10.91
C SER A 135 6.88 3.73 -9.66
N ILE A 136 7.35 4.58 -8.72
CA ILE A 136 8.12 4.11 -7.54
C ILE A 136 7.28 3.39 -6.49
N CYS A 137 5.98 3.72 -6.38
CA CYS A 137 5.08 3.12 -5.39
C CYS A 137 4.19 2.06 -6.05
N PRO A 138 4.36 0.76 -5.74
CA PRO A 138 3.57 -0.31 -6.38
C PRO A 138 2.06 -0.17 -6.17
N SER A 139 1.63 0.35 -5.01
CA SER A 139 0.20 0.63 -4.75
C SER A 139 -0.36 1.71 -5.68
N VAL A 140 0.43 2.76 -5.98
CA VAL A 140 0.03 3.82 -6.92
C VAL A 140 0.02 3.28 -8.35
N VAL A 141 1.03 2.52 -8.75
CA VAL A 141 1.05 1.86 -10.07
C VAL A 141 -0.21 1.01 -10.26
N ARG A 142 -0.59 0.22 -9.24
CA ARG A 142 -1.84 -0.56 -9.27
C ARG A 142 -3.08 0.32 -9.29
N LEU A 143 -3.08 1.44 -8.58
CA LEU A 143 -4.19 2.39 -8.59
C LEU A 143 -4.41 2.93 -10.01
N VAL A 144 -3.36 3.40 -10.67
CA VAL A 144 -3.46 3.90 -12.05
C VAL A 144 -3.86 2.77 -13.00
N LYS A 145 -3.16 1.65 -12.97
CA LYS A 145 -3.37 0.49 -13.85
C LYS A 145 -4.80 -0.06 -13.81
N ILE A 146 -5.45 -0.07 -12.63
CA ILE A 146 -6.75 -0.73 -12.41
C ILE A 146 -7.90 0.28 -12.45
N HIS A 147 -7.71 1.47 -11.84
CA HIS A 147 -8.81 2.40 -11.60
C HIS A 147 -8.73 3.68 -12.44
N TYR A 148 -7.59 3.94 -13.11
CA TYR A 148 -7.36 5.08 -13.99
C TYR A 148 -6.63 4.67 -15.28
N PRO A 149 -7.14 3.67 -16.03
CA PRO A 149 -6.46 3.16 -17.22
C PRO A 149 -6.26 4.24 -18.30
N GLU A 150 -7.07 5.29 -18.31
CA GLU A 150 -6.95 6.46 -19.17
C GLU A 150 -5.70 7.30 -18.90
N LEU A 151 -5.09 7.18 -17.71
CA LEU A 151 -3.86 7.89 -17.33
C LEU A 151 -2.60 7.05 -17.51
N MET A 152 -2.70 5.88 -18.15
CA MET A 152 -1.54 4.99 -18.36
C MET A 152 -0.42 5.65 -19.15
N ASP A 153 -0.76 6.52 -20.10
CA ASP A 153 0.24 7.25 -20.90
C ASP A 153 1.05 8.24 -20.07
N SER A 154 0.49 8.76 -18.98
CA SER A 154 1.18 9.62 -18.04
C SER A 154 2.04 8.85 -17.04
N LEU A 155 1.73 7.57 -16.78
CA LEU A 155 2.53 6.74 -15.89
C LEU A 155 3.85 6.36 -16.55
N LEU A 156 4.96 6.61 -15.85
CA LEU A 156 6.27 6.23 -16.36
C LEU A 156 6.43 4.70 -16.34
N SER A 157 6.77 4.14 -17.50
CA SER A 157 7.01 2.69 -17.66
C SER A 157 8.43 2.31 -17.21
N VAL A 158 8.77 2.69 -15.98
CA VAL A 158 10.10 2.46 -15.39
C VAL A 158 9.98 1.40 -14.29
N LEU A 159 10.99 0.54 -14.16
CA LEU A 159 11.11 -0.43 -13.08
C LEU A 159 10.95 0.25 -11.73
N SER A 160 10.30 -0.42 -10.77
CA SER A 160 10.34 0.04 -9.38
C SER A 160 11.75 -0.09 -8.80
N PRO A 161 12.10 0.62 -7.72
CA PRO A 161 13.40 0.45 -7.06
C PRO A 161 13.71 -1.00 -6.67
N MET A 162 12.69 -1.79 -6.28
CA MET A 162 12.86 -3.22 -6.01
C MET A 162 13.25 -3.99 -7.27
N GLN A 163 12.53 -3.78 -8.37
CA GLN A 163 12.77 -4.47 -9.64
C GLN A 163 14.12 -4.07 -10.24
N ALA A 164 14.46 -2.77 -10.22
CA ALA A 164 15.74 -2.26 -10.71
C ALA A 164 16.92 -2.86 -9.93
N HIS A 165 16.80 -2.89 -8.60
CA HIS A 165 17.83 -3.50 -7.75
C HIS A 165 17.92 -5.01 -7.96
N GLY A 166 16.78 -5.70 -8.08
CA GLY A 166 16.76 -7.13 -8.39
C GLY A 166 17.49 -7.46 -9.67
N LYS A 167 17.24 -6.69 -10.73
CA LYS A 167 17.91 -6.85 -12.02
C LYS A 167 19.42 -6.61 -11.93
N TYR A 168 19.81 -5.53 -11.26
CA TYR A 168 21.23 -5.21 -11.01
C TYR A 168 21.95 -6.33 -10.25
N LEU A 169 21.35 -6.86 -9.18
CA LEU A 169 21.95 -7.95 -8.40
C LEU A 169 22.03 -9.27 -9.19
N LYS A 170 21.04 -9.56 -10.04
CA LYS A 170 21.05 -10.74 -10.90
C LYS A 170 22.11 -10.69 -12.00
N GLU A 171 22.46 -9.51 -12.47
CA GLU A 171 23.60 -9.36 -13.39
C GLU A 171 24.93 -9.71 -12.71
N GLN A 172 25.06 -9.44 -11.41
CA GLN A 172 26.25 -9.78 -10.62
C GLN A 172 26.28 -11.25 -10.19
N ASN A 173 25.15 -11.83 -9.82
CA ASN A 173 25.02 -13.24 -9.44
C ASN A 173 23.67 -13.82 -9.91
N ARG A 174 23.69 -14.54 -11.02
CA ARG A 174 22.48 -15.09 -11.66
C ARG A 174 21.79 -16.18 -10.83
N GLU A 175 22.53 -16.95 -10.05
CA GLU A 175 22.01 -18.12 -9.32
C GLU A 175 21.38 -17.78 -7.98
N CYS A 176 21.67 -16.61 -7.41
CA CYS A 176 21.15 -16.23 -6.09
C CYS A 176 19.61 -16.10 -6.07
N THR A 177 19.01 -16.38 -4.94
CA THR A 177 17.60 -16.07 -4.68
C THR A 177 17.48 -14.69 -4.05
N LEU A 178 16.75 -13.77 -4.70
CA LEU A 178 16.61 -12.40 -4.21
C LEU A 178 15.39 -12.26 -3.29
N VAL A 179 15.61 -11.68 -2.12
CA VAL A 179 14.60 -11.40 -1.11
C VAL A 179 14.56 -9.90 -0.85
N TYR A 180 13.40 -9.27 -1.05
CA TYR A 180 13.21 -7.85 -0.75
C TYR A 180 12.57 -7.67 0.62
N ILE A 181 13.20 -6.86 1.48
CA ILE A 181 12.68 -6.51 2.81
C ILE A 181 12.01 -5.13 2.71
N SER A 182 10.70 -5.10 3.00
CA SER A 182 9.80 -4.01 2.62
C SER A 182 9.00 -3.45 3.80
N PRO A 183 8.66 -2.14 3.77
CA PRO A 183 7.74 -1.53 4.75
C PRO A 183 6.26 -1.87 4.52
N CYS A 184 5.92 -2.62 3.46
CA CYS A 184 4.55 -2.96 3.08
C CYS A 184 4.52 -4.19 2.16
N ILE A 185 3.33 -4.77 1.95
CA ILE A 185 3.13 -5.93 1.05
C ILE A 185 2.97 -5.55 -0.42
N SER A 186 2.87 -4.27 -0.78
CA SER A 186 2.54 -3.88 -2.16
C SER A 186 3.55 -4.38 -3.21
N PRO A 187 4.87 -4.50 -2.91
CA PRO A 187 5.83 -5.07 -3.85
C PRO A 187 5.58 -6.54 -4.23
N ILE A 188 4.83 -7.30 -3.42
CA ILE A 188 4.45 -8.69 -3.75
C ILE A 188 3.67 -8.76 -5.09
N ALA A 189 2.95 -7.70 -5.45
CA ALA A 189 2.25 -7.64 -6.73
C ALA A 189 3.20 -7.67 -7.93
N GLU A 190 4.41 -7.17 -7.76
CA GLU A 190 5.42 -7.09 -8.81
C GLU A 190 6.15 -8.42 -9.04
N LEU A 191 6.08 -9.36 -8.06
CA LEU A 191 6.73 -10.67 -8.18
C LEU A 191 6.20 -11.51 -9.36
N ASN A 192 4.98 -11.25 -9.81
CA ASN A 192 4.37 -11.98 -10.92
C ASN A 192 4.59 -11.28 -12.28
N GLU A 193 5.28 -10.16 -12.33
CA GLU A 193 5.62 -9.49 -13.58
C GLU A 193 6.80 -10.22 -14.24
N GLN A 194 6.72 -10.45 -15.56
CA GLN A 194 7.75 -11.22 -16.30
C GLN A 194 9.16 -10.62 -16.21
N ILE A 195 9.24 -9.31 -15.97
CA ILE A 195 10.50 -8.57 -15.89
C ILE A 195 11.13 -8.59 -14.49
N ASN A 196 10.46 -9.20 -13.52
CA ASN A 196 10.90 -9.18 -12.12
C ASN A 196 11.88 -10.32 -11.82
N ASP A 197 13.01 -9.97 -11.21
CA ASP A 197 14.05 -10.91 -10.77
C ASP A 197 14.00 -11.23 -9.27
N VAL A 198 13.23 -10.48 -8.48
CA VAL A 198 13.05 -10.72 -7.05
C VAL A 198 12.11 -11.90 -6.83
N SER A 199 12.50 -12.83 -5.97
CA SER A 199 11.76 -14.07 -5.74
C SER A 199 10.80 -13.99 -4.55
N TYR A 200 11.17 -13.24 -3.51
CA TYR A 200 10.41 -13.14 -2.26
C TYR A 200 10.37 -11.71 -1.75
N VAL A 201 9.29 -11.37 -1.09
CA VAL A 201 9.13 -10.11 -0.34
C VAL A 201 8.67 -10.45 1.06
N ILE A 202 9.41 -9.96 2.06
CA ILE A 202 9.01 -10.00 3.47
C ILE A 202 8.88 -8.58 4.02
N SER A 203 8.00 -8.40 4.98
CA SER A 203 7.85 -7.13 5.69
C SER A 203 8.91 -6.95 6.78
N PHE A 204 9.11 -5.71 7.22
CA PHE A 204 9.95 -5.46 8.41
C PHE A 204 9.37 -6.09 9.67
N ASP A 205 8.05 -6.28 9.77
CA ASP A 205 7.43 -6.93 10.91
C ASP A 205 7.75 -8.43 10.92
N GLU A 206 7.71 -9.09 9.75
CA GLU A 206 8.14 -10.49 9.62
C GLU A 206 9.64 -10.66 9.89
N LEU A 207 10.47 -9.67 9.53
CA LEU A 207 11.88 -9.67 9.87
C LEU A 207 12.10 -9.51 11.38
N ASP A 208 11.38 -8.61 12.05
CA ASP A 208 11.47 -8.42 13.49
C ASP A 208 11.12 -9.70 14.26
N ASP A 209 10.03 -10.37 13.83
CA ASP A 209 9.64 -11.65 14.42
C ASP A 209 10.75 -12.70 14.23
N TRP A 210 11.38 -12.75 13.06
CA TRP A 210 12.46 -13.69 12.78
C TRP A 210 13.73 -13.37 13.59
N LEU A 211 14.10 -12.09 13.74
CA LEU A 211 15.20 -11.65 14.58
C LEU A 211 14.94 -11.99 16.06
N ALA A 212 13.72 -11.74 16.55
CA ALA A 212 13.32 -12.02 17.92
C ALA A 212 13.36 -13.52 18.26
N GLU A 213 12.92 -14.40 17.34
CA GLU A 213 13.05 -15.85 17.48
C GLU A 213 14.50 -16.31 17.67
N ASN A 214 15.47 -15.58 17.09
CA ASN A 214 16.91 -15.88 17.21
C ASN A 214 17.61 -15.02 18.27
N GLN A 215 16.87 -14.24 19.07
CA GLN A 215 17.40 -13.36 20.13
C GLN A 215 18.41 -12.32 19.61
N MET A 216 18.22 -11.86 18.37
CA MET A 216 19.06 -10.85 17.73
C MET A 216 18.46 -9.46 17.90
N CYS A 217 19.35 -8.47 18.12
CA CYS A 217 19.00 -7.04 18.18
C CYS A 217 19.81 -6.27 17.14
N ILE A 218 19.20 -5.24 16.58
CA ILE A 218 19.87 -4.32 15.66
C ILE A 218 20.35 -3.11 16.45
N GLU A 219 21.62 -2.80 16.34
CA GLU A 219 22.28 -1.65 16.99
C GLU A 219 22.38 -0.48 16.02
N ASP A 220 22.24 0.75 16.54
CA ASP A 220 22.38 2.00 15.79
C ASP A 220 23.77 2.64 16.10
N GLU A 221 24.74 2.42 15.21
CA GLU A 221 26.08 2.97 15.31
C GLU A 221 26.13 4.41 14.78
N LYS A 222 25.59 5.36 15.54
CA LYS A 222 25.37 6.76 15.11
C LYS A 222 26.61 7.50 14.59
N GLU A 223 27.80 7.07 14.98
CA GLU A 223 29.07 7.71 14.60
C GLU A 223 29.57 7.27 13.21
N ASN A 224 29.05 6.17 12.66
CA ASN A 224 29.53 5.53 11.43
C ASN A 224 28.51 5.68 10.27
N VAL A 225 27.81 6.79 10.19
CA VAL A 225 26.84 7.02 9.09
C VAL A 225 27.55 7.57 7.87
N GLU A 226 27.62 6.78 6.78
CA GLU A 226 28.02 7.28 5.46
C GLU A 226 26.75 7.69 4.68
N PRO A 227 26.53 9.01 4.44
CA PRO A 227 25.34 9.46 3.73
C PRO A 227 25.32 8.99 2.28
N ARG A 228 24.13 8.54 1.81
CA ARG A 228 23.85 8.18 0.42
C ARG A 228 22.52 8.79 -0.02
N LEU A 229 22.59 9.65 -1.04
CA LEU A 229 21.48 10.50 -1.45
C LEU A 229 20.18 9.71 -1.77
N SER A 230 20.32 8.60 -2.48
CA SER A 230 19.18 7.78 -2.92
C SER A 230 18.41 7.07 -1.78
N ARG A 231 18.93 7.10 -0.54
CA ARG A 231 18.14 6.67 0.65
C ARG A 231 16.93 7.56 0.88
N MET A 232 16.97 8.84 0.45
CA MET A 232 15.86 9.79 0.52
C MET A 232 14.58 9.29 -0.13
N ARG A 233 14.66 8.36 -1.08
CA ARG A 233 13.50 7.75 -1.73
C ARG A 233 12.48 7.19 -0.74
N ALA A 234 12.88 6.81 0.47
CA ALA A 234 11.96 6.32 1.48
C ALA A 234 11.04 7.40 2.08
N LEU A 235 11.36 8.70 1.90
CA LEU A 235 10.46 9.82 2.22
C LEU A 235 9.47 10.08 1.08
N GLY A 236 8.31 10.62 1.42
CA GLY A 236 7.45 11.25 0.44
C GLY A 236 8.14 12.47 -0.19
N GLY A 237 8.12 12.53 -1.52
CA GLY A 237 8.86 13.56 -2.27
C GLY A 237 10.37 13.39 -2.29
N GLY A 238 10.88 12.33 -1.67
CA GLY A 238 12.31 12.09 -1.57
C GLY A 238 12.98 11.90 -2.92
N MET A 239 12.34 11.22 -3.86
CA MET A 239 12.84 11.07 -5.22
C MET A 239 12.90 12.41 -5.95
N SER A 240 11.81 13.16 -5.94
CA SER A 240 11.75 14.49 -6.56
C SER A 240 12.78 15.46 -5.96
N ARG A 241 13.07 15.34 -4.66
CA ARG A 241 14.03 16.20 -3.98
C ARG A 241 15.48 15.98 -4.42
N ILE A 242 15.83 14.73 -4.72
CA ILE A 242 17.22 14.35 -5.07
C ILE A 242 17.53 14.32 -6.56
N MET A 243 16.52 14.44 -7.42
CA MET A 243 16.67 14.46 -8.87
C MET A 243 17.14 15.83 -9.36
N LYS A 244 17.94 15.83 -10.43
CA LYS A 244 18.24 17.03 -11.20
C LYS A 244 16.95 17.59 -11.81
N LYS A 245 16.74 18.89 -11.66
CA LYS A 245 15.50 19.54 -12.10
C LYS A 245 15.57 19.97 -13.56
N ASN A 246 14.54 19.61 -14.34
CA ASN A 246 14.30 20.21 -15.64
C ASN A 246 13.29 21.36 -15.50
N PRO A 247 13.64 22.59 -15.88
CA PRO A 247 12.77 23.78 -15.67
C PRO A 247 11.47 23.75 -16.49
N LYS A 248 11.31 22.81 -17.43
CA LYS A 248 10.06 22.59 -18.17
C LYS A 248 8.95 22.01 -17.30
N TYR A 249 9.28 21.39 -16.16
CA TYR A 249 8.36 20.66 -15.32
C TYR A 249 8.27 21.26 -13.91
N SER A 250 7.06 21.33 -13.40
CA SER A 250 6.80 21.52 -11.97
C SER A 250 6.89 20.18 -11.24
N TYR A 251 7.62 20.11 -10.14
CA TYR A 251 7.78 18.90 -9.35
C TYR A 251 6.85 18.92 -8.16
N MET A 252 5.93 17.97 -8.12
CA MET A 252 4.91 17.89 -7.08
C MET A 252 5.01 16.54 -6.37
N ASN A 253 4.98 16.59 -5.03
CA ASN A 253 4.85 15.42 -4.17
C ASN A 253 3.46 15.33 -3.59
N ILE A 254 2.82 14.18 -3.72
CA ILE A 254 1.50 13.90 -3.19
C ILE A 254 1.58 12.64 -2.33
N GLU A 255 1.19 12.77 -1.08
CA GLU A 255 1.23 11.71 -0.08
C GLU A 255 -0.17 11.35 0.38
N GLY A 256 -0.35 10.08 0.69
CA GLY A 256 -1.64 9.52 1.09
C GLY A 256 -2.53 9.18 -0.09
N ILE A 257 -3.06 7.95 -0.07
CA ILE A 257 -3.81 7.39 -1.21
C ILE A 257 -5.06 8.22 -1.57
N ASP A 258 -5.72 8.83 -0.58
CA ASP A 258 -6.92 9.64 -0.83
C ASP A 258 -6.55 10.95 -1.58
N ASN A 259 -5.37 11.53 -1.29
CA ASN A 259 -4.85 12.69 -2.01
C ASN A 259 -4.39 12.29 -3.41
N CYS A 260 -3.74 11.14 -3.57
CA CYS A 260 -3.39 10.60 -4.89
C CYS A 260 -4.63 10.45 -5.78
N ILE A 261 -5.72 9.90 -5.24
CA ILE A 261 -7.01 9.77 -5.96
C ILE A 261 -7.55 11.14 -6.39
N ARG A 262 -7.48 12.16 -5.54
CA ARG A 262 -7.94 13.52 -5.90
C ARG A 262 -7.13 14.09 -7.07
N VAL A 263 -5.80 13.97 -7.02
CA VAL A 263 -4.93 14.47 -8.10
C VAL A 263 -5.15 13.68 -9.40
N LEU A 264 -5.34 12.37 -9.33
CA LEU A 264 -5.65 11.55 -10.51
C LEU A 264 -6.99 11.94 -11.14
N ASN A 265 -8.00 12.33 -10.36
CA ASN A 265 -9.25 12.87 -10.88
C ASN A 265 -9.05 14.22 -11.60
N GLU A 266 -8.27 15.14 -11.03
CA GLU A 266 -7.94 16.42 -11.69
C GLU A 266 -7.15 16.21 -13.00
N LEU A 267 -6.24 15.23 -13.01
CA LEU A 267 -5.53 14.84 -14.24
C LEU A 267 -6.48 14.31 -15.32
N LYS A 268 -7.46 13.49 -14.93
CA LYS A 268 -8.47 12.96 -15.83
C LYS A 268 -9.34 14.06 -16.45
N GLU A 269 -9.58 15.13 -15.71
CA GLU A 269 -10.31 16.31 -16.17
C GLU A 269 -9.45 17.25 -17.05
N GLY A 270 -8.13 16.97 -17.16
CA GLY A 270 -7.22 17.77 -17.98
C GLY A 270 -6.82 19.12 -17.35
N ASN A 271 -6.88 19.23 -16.01
CA ASN A 271 -6.58 20.48 -15.30
C ASN A 271 -5.09 20.65 -14.94
N ILE A 272 -4.26 19.62 -15.16
CA ILE A 272 -2.85 19.60 -14.69
C ILE A 272 -1.94 19.34 -15.89
N HIS A 273 -0.94 20.21 -16.06
CA HIS A 273 0.02 20.19 -17.17
C HIS A 273 1.45 20.43 -16.71
N HIS A 274 2.43 20.05 -17.54
CA HIS A 274 3.85 20.34 -17.38
C HIS A 274 4.39 19.97 -15.99
N CYS A 275 4.10 18.75 -15.52
CA CYS A 275 4.51 18.36 -14.18
C CYS A 275 5.05 16.93 -14.10
N PHE A 276 5.97 16.75 -13.15
CA PHE A 276 6.38 15.45 -12.63
C PHE A 276 5.72 15.22 -11.27
N LEU A 277 4.94 14.15 -11.17
CA LEU A 277 4.17 13.80 -9.97
C LEU A 277 4.80 12.60 -9.27
N GLU A 278 5.35 12.83 -8.10
CA GLU A 278 5.72 11.76 -7.17
C GLU A 278 4.55 11.42 -6.28
N LEU A 279 3.89 10.29 -6.55
CA LEU A 279 2.73 9.84 -5.80
C LEU A 279 3.11 8.71 -4.83
N ASN A 280 2.78 8.89 -3.56
CA ASN A 280 3.03 7.91 -2.51
C ASN A 280 1.72 7.53 -1.81
N ALA A 281 1.41 6.22 -1.74
CA ALA A 281 0.17 5.74 -1.12
C ALA A 281 0.11 6.00 0.39
N CYS A 282 1.26 6.15 1.05
CA CYS A 282 1.38 6.40 2.48
C CYS A 282 1.77 7.84 2.76
N ASP A 283 1.22 8.43 3.84
CA ASP A 283 1.65 9.72 4.35
C ASP A 283 3.05 9.59 4.95
N GLY A 284 4.02 10.39 4.49
CA GLY A 284 5.43 10.31 4.84
C GLY A 284 6.24 9.36 3.96
N GLY A 285 5.66 8.85 2.86
CA GLY A 285 6.33 7.87 2.00
C GLY A 285 6.45 6.49 2.67
N CYS A 286 7.54 5.77 2.40
CA CYS A 286 7.76 4.43 2.92
C CYS A 286 7.94 4.38 4.45
N ILE A 287 8.46 5.44 5.08
CA ILE A 287 8.60 5.53 6.54
C ILE A 287 7.24 5.71 7.25
N GLY A 288 6.19 6.06 6.53
CA GLY A 288 4.80 6.07 6.98
C GLY A 288 4.03 4.81 6.58
N GLY A 289 4.73 3.78 6.08
CA GLY A 289 4.14 2.52 5.64
C GLY A 289 3.53 1.67 6.76
N PRO A 290 2.81 0.60 6.39
CA PRO A 290 2.11 -0.27 7.35
C PRO A 290 2.97 -0.80 8.49
N SER A 291 4.20 -1.25 8.21
CA SER A 291 5.13 -1.74 9.25
C SER A 291 5.58 -0.70 10.28
N PHE A 292 5.24 0.57 10.07
CA PHE A 292 5.60 1.66 11.00
C PHE A 292 4.40 2.21 11.79
N GLN A 293 3.17 1.77 11.50
CA GLN A 293 1.96 2.28 12.14
C GLN A 293 1.87 1.93 13.63
N THR A 294 2.53 0.86 14.06
CA THR A 294 2.63 0.43 15.46
C THR A 294 3.91 0.93 16.14
N SER A 295 4.80 1.59 15.39
CA SER A 295 6.06 2.13 15.93
C SER A 295 5.79 3.24 16.95
N LYS A 296 6.55 3.21 18.04
CA LYS A 296 6.55 4.28 19.05
C LYS A 296 7.40 5.49 18.62
N VAL A 297 8.17 5.36 17.53
CA VAL A 297 9.02 6.43 17.02
C VAL A 297 8.17 7.48 16.31
N CYS A 298 8.38 8.74 16.67
CA CYS A 298 7.71 9.85 16.02
C CYS A 298 8.16 9.96 14.55
N ARG A 299 7.20 10.13 13.62
CA ARG A 299 7.50 10.26 12.18
C ARG A 299 8.53 11.35 11.88
N LEU A 300 8.45 12.50 12.58
CA LEU A 300 9.44 13.57 12.41
C LEU A 300 10.85 13.11 12.77
N GLN A 301 11.00 12.33 13.85
CA GLN A 301 12.30 11.77 14.21
C GLN A 301 12.80 10.80 13.13
N SER A 302 11.95 9.92 12.61
CA SER A 302 12.28 9.02 11.51
C SER A 302 12.72 9.77 10.25
N GLN A 303 12.06 10.89 9.94
CA GLN A 303 12.43 11.76 8.83
C GLN A 303 13.81 12.38 9.04
N LEU A 304 14.08 12.93 10.21
CA LEU A 304 15.39 13.52 10.54
C LEU A 304 16.52 12.50 10.47
N GLU A 305 16.32 11.28 10.99
CA GLU A 305 17.29 10.20 10.89
C GLU A 305 17.57 9.81 9.43
N LEU A 306 16.52 9.75 8.59
CA LEU A 306 16.67 9.45 7.18
C LEU A 306 17.40 10.57 6.43
N GLU A 307 17.09 11.83 6.70
CA GLU A 307 17.79 12.98 6.11
C GLU A 307 19.28 12.96 6.50
N LYS A 308 19.60 12.69 7.77
CA LYS A 308 20.97 12.53 8.25
C LYS A 308 21.71 11.39 7.55
N ALA A 309 21.05 10.27 7.31
CA ALA A 309 21.63 9.12 6.60
C ALA A 309 21.78 9.34 5.09
N SER A 310 21.15 10.39 4.53
CA SER A 310 21.10 10.62 3.09
C SER A 310 21.89 11.82 2.63
N ILE A 311 21.90 12.92 3.39
CA ILE A 311 22.40 14.23 2.99
C ILE A 311 23.61 14.58 3.86
N SER A 312 24.77 14.78 3.21
CA SER A 312 26.00 15.28 3.87
C SER A 312 26.05 16.78 3.97
N ASP A 313 25.44 17.50 3.03
CA ASP A 313 25.37 18.96 2.96
C ASP A 313 23.97 19.38 2.50
N ALA A 314 23.17 19.88 3.41
CA ALA A 314 21.80 20.33 3.12
C ALA A 314 21.75 21.61 2.25
N SER A 315 22.85 22.39 2.21
CA SER A 315 22.95 23.62 1.39
C SER A 315 23.24 23.30 -0.09
N ASN A 316 23.81 22.12 -0.39
CA ASN A 316 24.20 21.73 -1.73
C ASN A 316 23.99 20.22 -1.97
N ILE A 317 22.72 19.86 -2.20
CA ILE A 317 22.31 18.47 -2.41
C ILE A 317 23.01 17.85 -3.65
N GLU A 318 23.28 18.61 -4.68
CA GLU A 318 23.91 18.14 -5.91
C GLU A 318 25.35 17.60 -5.68
N ASN A 319 26.03 18.09 -4.64
CA ASN A 319 27.36 17.63 -4.26
C ASN A 319 27.34 16.48 -3.23
N CYS A 320 26.16 16.03 -2.79
CA CYS A 320 26.08 14.92 -1.88
C CYS A 320 26.44 13.61 -2.57
N LYS A 321 27.16 12.74 -1.85
CA LYS A 321 27.51 11.40 -2.33
C LYS A 321 26.27 10.55 -2.59
N ASP A 322 26.32 9.74 -3.64
CA ASP A 322 25.35 8.72 -3.95
C ASP A 322 26.07 7.40 -4.28
N PHE A 323 25.32 6.39 -4.72
CA PHE A 323 25.91 5.16 -5.24
C PHE A 323 26.61 5.43 -6.57
N ASP A 324 27.67 4.67 -6.85
CA ASP A 324 28.40 4.69 -8.12
C ASP A 324 28.15 3.35 -8.83
N ILE A 325 27.13 3.35 -9.66
CA ILE A 325 26.72 2.19 -10.46
C ILE A 325 26.82 2.59 -11.92
N SER A 326 27.83 2.04 -12.60
CA SER A 326 28.12 2.33 -14.02
C SER A 326 27.36 1.43 -14.99
N GLU A 327 26.81 0.30 -14.51
CA GLU A 327 26.12 -0.68 -15.32
C GLU A 327 24.85 -0.08 -15.94
N GLU A 328 24.66 -0.32 -17.24
CA GLU A 328 23.44 0.02 -17.96
C GLU A 328 22.44 -1.12 -17.86
N ILE A 329 21.33 -0.84 -17.21
CA ILE A 329 20.22 -1.78 -17.03
C ILE A 329 19.03 -1.30 -17.86
N ASN A 330 18.38 -2.22 -18.56
CA ASN A 330 17.11 -1.90 -19.22
C ASN A 330 16.03 -1.62 -18.18
N MET A 331 15.69 -0.35 -18.01
CA MET A 331 14.75 0.14 -17.01
C MET A 331 13.28 0.10 -17.44
N ASN A 332 12.99 -0.31 -18.69
CA ASN A 332 11.62 -0.37 -19.19
C ASN A 332 10.83 -1.51 -18.51
N ARG A 333 9.72 -1.16 -17.89
CA ARG A 333 8.84 -2.10 -17.15
C ARG A 333 7.75 -2.73 -18.01
N GLY A 334 7.33 -2.08 -19.10
CA GLY A 334 6.24 -2.57 -19.95
C GLY A 334 4.91 -2.66 -19.19
N ILE A 335 4.53 -1.62 -18.45
CA ILE A 335 3.29 -1.59 -17.66
C ILE A 335 2.08 -1.63 -18.60
N ILE A 336 1.20 -2.62 -18.42
CA ILE A 336 -0.03 -2.76 -19.20
C ILE A 336 -1.22 -2.45 -18.29
N GLY A 337 -2.08 -1.52 -18.73
CA GLY A 337 -3.34 -1.18 -18.05
C GLY A 337 -4.33 -2.36 -18.09
N ARG A 338 -5.20 -2.42 -17.10
CA ARG A 338 -6.30 -3.38 -17.04
C ARG A 338 -7.61 -2.63 -16.84
N VAL A 339 -8.47 -2.68 -17.83
CA VAL A 339 -9.83 -2.14 -17.69
C VAL A 339 -10.66 -3.15 -16.89
N VAL A 340 -11.21 -2.71 -15.77
CA VAL A 340 -12.22 -3.45 -15.01
C VAL A 340 -13.57 -2.87 -15.39
N GLU A 341 -14.32 -3.57 -16.25
CA GLU A 341 -15.67 -3.18 -16.57
C GLU A 341 -16.58 -3.45 -15.37
N GLU A 342 -17.18 -2.40 -14.83
CA GLU A 342 -18.19 -2.50 -13.78
C GLU A 342 -19.57 -2.17 -14.39
N ALA A 343 -20.51 -3.09 -14.19
CA ALA A 343 -21.90 -2.84 -14.57
C ALA A 343 -22.53 -1.83 -13.61
N TYR A 344 -23.28 -0.87 -14.14
CA TYR A 344 -24.05 0.09 -13.35
C TYR A 344 -25.54 -0.16 -13.54
N PRO A 345 -26.35 -0.04 -12.46
CA PRO A 345 -27.80 -0.20 -12.56
C PRO A 345 -28.44 0.98 -13.31
N THR A 346 -29.55 0.71 -13.96
CA THR A 346 -30.48 1.76 -14.42
C THR A 346 -31.09 2.49 -13.22
N GLU A 347 -31.74 3.64 -13.43
CA GLU A 347 -32.42 4.36 -12.33
C GLU A 347 -33.57 3.53 -11.72
N GLU A 348 -34.26 2.72 -12.53
CA GLU A 348 -35.32 1.81 -12.06
C GLU A 348 -34.75 0.71 -11.18
N GLU A 349 -33.68 0.02 -11.60
CA GLU A 349 -33.01 -1.01 -10.81
C GLU A 349 -32.43 -0.44 -9.52
N LEU A 350 -31.85 0.77 -9.59
CA LEU A 350 -31.31 1.47 -8.43
C LEU A 350 -32.43 1.80 -7.43
N HIS A 351 -33.57 2.28 -7.90
CA HIS A 351 -34.74 2.56 -7.06
C HIS A 351 -35.27 1.29 -6.40
N GLU A 352 -35.39 0.19 -7.13
CA GLU A 352 -35.81 -1.10 -6.54
C GLU A 352 -34.89 -1.54 -5.40
N ILE A 353 -33.57 -1.38 -5.57
CA ILE A 353 -32.60 -1.74 -4.53
C ILE A 353 -32.73 -0.81 -3.33
N LEU A 354 -32.91 0.49 -3.53
CA LEU A 354 -33.15 1.46 -2.47
C LEU A 354 -34.41 1.09 -1.66
N VAL A 355 -35.51 0.73 -2.34
CA VAL A 355 -36.76 0.27 -1.69
C VAL A 355 -36.49 -1.00 -0.86
N LYS A 356 -35.75 -2.00 -1.38
CA LYS A 356 -35.33 -3.20 -0.64
C LYS A 356 -34.51 -2.87 0.60
N MET A 357 -33.77 -1.76 0.60
CA MET A 357 -33.03 -1.22 1.74
C MET A 357 -33.92 -0.38 2.70
N GLY A 358 -35.23 -0.31 2.49
CA GLY A 358 -36.16 0.52 3.27
C GLY A 358 -36.08 2.02 2.92
N LYS A 359 -35.46 2.39 1.78
CA LYS A 359 -35.32 3.78 1.32
C LYS A 359 -36.39 4.09 0.29
N THR A 360 -37.63 4.22 0.75
CA THR A 360 -38.82 4.45 -0.09
C THR A 360 -39.04 5.91 -0.49
N SER A 361 -38.20 6.83 0.00
CA SER A 361 -38.21 8.24 -0.37
C SER A 361 -36.83 8.85 -0.10
N PRO A 362 -36.47 9.99 -0.75
CA PRO A 362 -35.21 10.70 -0.51
C PRO A 362 -34.98 11.08 0.95
N LEU A 363 -36.04 11.37 1.73
CA LEU A 363 -35.96 11.67 3.16
C LEU A 363 -35.47 10.49 4.01
N LYS A 364 -35.62 9.26 3.52
CA LYS A 364 -35.12 8.04 4.17
C LYS A 364 -33.69 7.68 3.78
N GLU A 365 -33.11 8.38 2.84
CA GLU A 365 -31.70 8.24 2.43
C GLU A 365 -30.80 9.03 3.37
N LEU A 366 -30.52 8.48 4.57
CA LEU A 366 -29.78 9.17 5.63
C LEU A 366 -28.33 9.46 5.28
N ASN A 367 -27.77 8.80 4.29
CA ASN A 367 -26.36 8.94 3.87
C ASN A 367 -25.36 8.92 5.03
N CYS A 368 -25.61 8.08 6.04
CA CYS A 368 -24.89 8.07 7.33
C CYS A 368 -23.50 7.44 7.28
N GLY A 369 -23.10 6.81 6.19
CA GLY A 369 -21.80 6.18 6.01
C GLY A 369 -21.52 4.91 6.84
N ALA A 370 -22.41 4.51 7.76
CA ALA A 370 -22.18 3.41 8.70
C ALA A 370 -21.91 2.05 8.01
N CYS A 371 -22.49 1.83 6.84
CA CYS A 371 -22.29 0.62 6.03
C CYS A 371 -20.98 0.60 5.23
N GLY A 372 -20.22 1.70 5.23
CA GLY A 372 -18.96 1.82 4.48
C GLY A 372 -19.06 2.53 3.13
N TYR A 373 -20.24 3.00 2.75
CA TYR A 373 -20.50 3.81 1.54
C TYR A 373 -20.95 5.20 1.97
N ASN A 374 -20.55 6.24 1.23
CA ASN A 374 -20.85 7.63 1.61
C ASN A 374 -22.33 7.96 1.44
N THR A 375 -22.97 7.40 0.43
CA THR A 375 -24.39 7.61 0.14
C THR A 375 -25.16 6.29 0.11
N CYS A 376 -26.48 6.38 0.29
CA CYS A 376 -27.39 5.22 0.13
C CYS A 376 -27.41 4.74 -1.32
N ARG A 377 -27.28 5.65 -2.29
CA ARG A 377 -27.19 5.34 -3.71
C ARG A 377 -25.89 4.57 -4.04
N GLU A 378 -24.74 5.02 -3.55
CA GLU A 378 -23.47 4.27 -3.71
C GLU A 378 -23.58 2.85 -3.17
N LYS A 379 -24.22 2.68 -2.01
CA LYS A 379 -24.45 1.34 -1.45
C LYS A 379 -25.37 0.51 -2.33
N ALA A 380 -26.43 1.10 -2.90
CA ALA A 380 -27.34 0.39 -3.81
C ALA A 380 -26.61 -0.07 -5.07
N ILE A 381 -25.75 0.77 -5.65
CA ILE A 381 -24.84 0.38 -6.76
C ILE A 381 -23.93 -0.79 -6.32
N ALA A 382 -23.34 -0.72 -5.15
CA ALA A 382 -22.49 -1.80 -4.63
C ALA A 382 -23.26 -3.12 -4.40
N ILE A 383 -24.55 -3.05 -4.04
CA ILE A 383 -25.42 -4.24 -3.94
C ILE A 383 -25.66 -4.82 -5.35
N PHE A 384 -25.95 -3.98 -6.33
CA PHE A 384 -26.10 -4.40 -7.73
C PHE A 384 -24.86 -5.14 -8.23
N GLN A 385 -23.68 -4.59 -7.92
CA GLN A 385 -22.37 -5.15 -8.28
C GLN A 385 -21.95 -6.35 -7.40
N ASN A 386 -22.81 -6.88 -6.54
CA ASN A 386 -22.49 -7.96 -5.61
C ASN A 386 -21.30 -7.68 -4.67
N LYS A 387 -21.06 -6.40 -4.36
CA LYS A 387 -20.03 -5.94 -3.41
C LYS A 387 -20.56 -5.74 -2.00
N ALA A 388 -21.86 -5.53 -1.84
CA ALA A 388 -22.51 -5.25 -0.57
C ALA A 388 -23.80 -6.04 -0.39
N GLU A 389 -24.24 -6.17 0.88
CA GLU A 389 -25.52 -6.77 1.26
C GLU A 389 -26.46 -5.72 1.88
N VAL A 390 -27.77 -5.92 1.72
CA VAL A 390 -28.80 -5.06 2.34
C VAL A 390 -28.61 -5.03 3.86
N SER A 391 -28.26 -6.16 4.47
CA SER A 391 -28.01 -6.34 5.92
C SER A 391 -26.89 -5.44 6.49
N MET A 392 -26.02 -4.87 5.67
CA MET A 392 -25.01 -3.90 6.12
C MET A 392 -25.63 -2.54 6.52
N CYS A 393 -26.90 -2.27 6.17
CA CYS A 393 -27.57 -1.01 6.52
C CYS A 393 -28.05 -1.03 7.98
N MET A 394 -27.34 -0.33 8.87
CA MET A 394 -27.71 -0.30 10.29
C MET A 394 -29.14 0.21 10.56
N PRO A 395 -29.62 1.34 9.98
CA PRO A 395 -30.99 1.75 10.15
C PRO A 395 -32.00 0.70 9.69
N TYR A 396 -31.78 0.08 8.54
CA TYR A 396 -32.62 -1.00 8.04
C TYR A 396 -32.68 -2.20 9.00
N MET A 397 -31.53 -2.63 9.52
CA MET A 397 -31.47 -3.76 10.45
C MET A 397 -32.21 -3.46 11.74
N ARG A 398 -32.09 -2.26 12.30
CA ARG A 398 -32.83 -1.83 13.52
C ARG A 398 -34.32 -1.81 13.29
N GLU A 399 -34.78 -1.26 12.15
CA GLU A 399 -36.21 -1.26 11.81
C GLU A 399 -36.76 -2.69 11.64
N ARG A 400 -35.99 -3.57 11.02
CA ARG A 400 -36.33 -4.98 10.81
C ARG A 400 -36.43 -5.73 12.16
N GLU A 401 -35.43 -5.55 13.03
CA GLU A 401 -35.43 -6.17 14.38
C GLU A 401 -36.62 -5.69 15.22
N ALA A 402 -36.91 -4.38 15.21
CA ALA A 402 -38.09 -3.83 15.89
C ALA A 402 -39.38 -4.39 15.32
N SER A 403 -39.49 -4.55 14.00
CA SER A 403 -40.65 -5.16 13.34
C SER A 403 -40.83 -6.64 13.74
N TYR A 404 -39.72 -7.40 13.81
CA TYR A 404 -39.77 -8.79 14.28
C TYR A 404 -40.18 -8.90 15.74
N ALA A 405 -39.61 -8.08 16.62
CA ALA A 405 -39.96 -8.04 18.03
C ALA A 405 -41.48 -7.75 18.21
N ASN A 406 -41.99 -6.73 17.49
CA ASN A 406 -43.41 -6.40 17.52
C ASN A 406 -44.30 -7.54 16.98
N LYS A 407 -43.88 -8.24 15.92
CA LYS A 407 -44.66 -9.40 15.42
C LYS A 407 -44.70 -10.54 16.43
N ILE A 408 -43.59 -10.83 17.12
CA ILE A 408 -43.53 -11.85 18.15
C ILE A 408 -44.43 -11.45 19.30
N ILE A 409 -44.35 -10.21 19.80
CA ILE A 409 -45.17 -9.68 20.88
C ILE A 409 -46.64 -9.78 20.54
N ASN A 410 -47.03 -9.37 19.32
CA ASN A 410 -48.44 -9.41 18.89
C ASN A 410 -48.98 -10.83 18.62
N ALA A 411 -48.07 -11.81 18.38
CA ALA A 411 -48.45 -13.21 18.16
C ALA A 411 -48.53 -14.04 19.47
N MET A 412 -48.08 -13.47 20.59
CA MET A 412 -48.15 -14.18 21.89
C MET A 412 -49.59 -14.19 22.46
N PRO A 413 -50.13 -15.35 22.76
CA PRO A 413 -51.43 -15.45 23.44
C PRO A 413 -51.26 -15.14 24.92
N GLY A 414 -51.24 -13.88 25.30
CA GLY A 414 -51.12 -13.44 26.69
C GLY A 414 -50.56 -12.01 26.82
N MET A 415 -50.64 -11.46 28.03
CA MET A 415 -50.16 -10.13 28.35
C MET A 415 -48.65 -10.18 28.58
N LEU A 416 -47.86 -9.46 27.77
CA LEU A 416 -46.44 -9.26 28.00
C LEU A 416 -46.23 -7.95 28.78
N VAL A 417 -45.68 -8.04 29.99
CA VAL A 417 -45.32 -6.87 30.79
C VAL A 417 -43.79 -6.69 30.68
N THR A 418 -43.35 -5.60 30.07
CA THR A 418 -41.95 -5.20 30.11
C THR A 418 -41.70 -4.30 31.32
N VAL A 419 -40.79 -4.70 32.20
CA VAL A 419 -40.36 -3.89 33.34
C VAL A 419 -39.06 -3.19 32.98
N ASN A 420 -39.04 -1.86 33.12
CA ASN A 420 -37.81 -1.09 32.98
C ASN A 420 -36.98 -1.30 34.26
N THR A 421 -35.74 -1.72 34.11
CA THR A 421 -34.76 -1.95 35.20
C THR A 421 -34.26 -0.68 35.87
N GLU A 422 -34.68 0.51 35.44
CA GLU A 422 -34.31 1.80 36.02
C GLU A 422 -35.25 2.34 37.10
N LEU A 423 -36.19 1.54 37.60
CA LEU A 423 -37.00 1.92 38.77
C LEU A 423 -36.31 1.39 40.04
N ASN A 424 -35.54 2.29 40.68
CA ASN A 424 -35.34 2.30 42.12
C ASN A 424 -36.56 2.90 42.81
#